data_ebf1fc06244e0c2234a45e3175b44f00
#
_entry.id   ebf1fc06244e0c2234a45e3175b44f00
#
_cell.length_a   1.000
_cell.length_b   1.000
_cell.length_c   1.000
_cell.angle_alpha   90.00
_cell.angle_beta   90.00
_cell.angle_gamma   90.00
#
_symmetry.space_group_name_H-M   'P 1'
#
loop_
_entity.id
_entity.type
_entity.pdbx_description
1 polymer ?
#
loop_
_entity_poly.entity_id
_entity_poly.type
_entity_poly.pdbx_seq_one_letter_code
_entity_poly.pdbx_strand_id
1 'polypeptide(L)'
;SRGDSGKTTAVGSINYDHALENGSLSARLSQSVSTNSDDEEVEARNLLLRLSHDLTPVSGVSLSVSYADLNNLQDSGGDRTRSQIRAAYSHDLTQDWELSGGYEYTQLERPSGTAKENAVFLTIQRQFHFRP
;
A
#
# COMPACT_ATOMS: atom_id res chain seq x y z
N SER A 1 29.53 13.13 -13.05
CA SER A 1 29.95 12.65 -13.11
C SER A 1 30.43 12.01 -13.45
N ARG A 2 30.62 11.90 -13.54
CA ARG A 2 30.96 11.38 -13.76
C ARG A 2 31.40 10.46 -13.64
N GLY A 3 31.64 10.59 -13.75
CA GLY A 3 32.17 9.46 -13.89
C GLY A 3 31.89 8.31 -13.19
N ASP A 4 31.10 8.24 -12.75
CA ASP A 4 30.88 7.34 -12.13
C ASP A 4 30.59 6.25 -12.68
N SER A 5 31.06 5.80 -12.81
CA SER A 5 31.24 4.60 -13.19
C SER A 5 30.18 3.65 -13.20
N GLY A 6 29.25 3.83 -13.49
CA GLY A 6 28.38 2.79 -13.75
C GLY A 6 27.27 2.55 -12.82
N LYS A 7 27.27 3.20 -11.73
CA LYS A 7 26.10 3.12 -10.87
C LYS A 7 25.31 4.37 -10.97
N THR A 8 24.26 4.31 -11.72
CA THR A 8 23.31 5.43 -11.80
C THR A 8 22.10 5.08 -11.00
N THR A 9 21.81 5.84 -10.00
CA THR A 9 20.62 5.67 -9.19
C THR A 9 19.79 6.93 -9.25
N ALA A 10 18.59 6.82 -9.75
CA ALA A 10 17.65 7.92 -9.76
C ALA A 10 16.53 7.58 -8.80
N VAL A 11 16.33 8.44 -7.80
CA VAL A 11 15.32 8.23 -6.79
C VAL A 11 14.47 9.49 -6.72
N GLY A 12 13.17 9.30 -6.81
CA GLY A 12 12.24 10.41 -6.66
C GLY A 12 11.06 9.96 -5.84
N SER A 13 10.55 10.86 -5.02
CA SER A 13 9.33 10.56 -4.28
C SER A 13 8.49 11.81 -4.15
N ILE A 14 7.19 11.61 -4.19
CA ILE A 14 6.21 12.66 -4.02
C ILE A 14 5.26 12.19 -2.93
N ASN A 15 5.06 13.05 -1.94
CA ASN A 15 4.11 12.80 -0.87
C ASN A 15 3.06 13.88 -0.91
N TYR A 16 1.82 13.48 -0.78
CA TYR A 16 0.70 14.39 -0.72
C TYR A 16 -0.16 14.00 0.47
N ASP A 17 -0.42 14.95 1.34
CA ASP A 17 -1.27 14.73 2.50
C ASP A 17 -2.32 15.82 2.51
N HIS A 18 -3.56 15.41 2.70
CA HIS A 18 -4.67 16.33 2.75
C HIS A 18 -5.56 15.97 3.92
N ALA A 19 -5.80 16.91 4.80
CA ALA A 19 -6.70 16.71 5.92
C ALA A 19 -8.11 17.04 5.49
N LEU A 20 -9.02 16.10 5.68
CA LEU A 20 -10.43 16.30 5.45
C LEU A 20 -11.10 16.67 6.76
N GLU A 21 -12.31 17.15 6.68
CA GLU A 21 -13.04 17.55 7.87
C GLU A 21 -13.17 16.39 8.85
N ASN A 22 -13.51 15.21 8.34
CA ASN A 22 -13.67 14.02 9.17
C ASN A 22 -12.77 12.89 8.73
N GLY A 23 -11.59 13.22 8.25
CA GLY A 23 -10.70 12.17 7.80
C GLY A 23 -9.40 12.72 7.26
N SER A 24 -8.69 11.88 6.54
CA SER A 24 -7.44 12.27 5.93
C SER A 24 -7.21 11.46 4.66
N LEU A 25 -6.52 12.08 3.73
CA LEU A 25 -6.09 11.45 2.49
C LEU A 25 -4.59 11.62 2.37
N SER A 26 -3.88 10.54 2.12
CA SER A 26 -2.46 10.61 1.87
C SER A 26 -2.14 9.80 0.61
N ALA A 27 -1.21 10.31 -0.14
CA ALA A 27 -0.73 9.65 -1.34
C ALA A 27 0.78 9.75 -1.37
N ARG A 28 1.41 8.66 -1.75
CA ARG A 28 2.86 8.63 -1.87
C ARG A 28 3.23 7.90 -3.13
N LEU A 29 4.03 8.55 -3.94
CA LEU A 29 4.57 7.96 -5.16
C LEU A 29 6.07 7.98 -5.05
N SER A 30 6.71 6.85 -5.27
CA SER A 30 8.15 6.77 -5.25
C SER A 30 8.63 5.96 -6.45
N GLN A 31 9.78 6.34 -6.95
CA GLN A 31 10.41 5.68 -8.08
C GLN A 31 11.89 5.60 -7.82
N SER A 32 12.47 4.45 -8.09
CA SER A 32 13.90 4.27 -7.99
C SER A 32 14.38 3.44 -9.17
N VAL A 33 15.57 3.78 -9.64
CA VAL A 33 16.25 3.03 -10.68
C VAL A 33 17.62 2.69 -10.12
N SER A 34 17.97 1.41 -10.14
CA SER A 34 19.25 0.97 -9.64
C SER A 34 19.88 -0.02 -10.61
N THR A 35 21.18 -0.06 -10.60
CA THR A 35 21.95 -1.04 -11.37
C THR A 35 22.53 -2.06 -10.41
N ASN A 36 22.23 -3.32 -10.64
CA ASN A 36 22.75 -4.35 -9.76
C ASN A 36 24.17 -4.77 -10.18
N SER A 37 24.71 -5.76 -9.49
CA SER A 37 26.10 -6.18 -9.73
C SER A 37 26.31 -6.86 -11.08
N ASP A 38 25.25 -7.25 -11.74
CA ASP A 38 25.32 -7.85 -13.06
C ASP A 38 25.07 -6.83 -14.18
N ASP A 39 25.17 -5.55 -13.86
CA ASP A 39 24.91 -4.46 -14.80
C ASP A 39 23.48 -4.44 -15.33
N GLU A 40 22.57 -5.04 -14.60
CA GLU A 40 21.16 -4.99 -14.96
C GLU A 40 20.50 -3.80 -14.30
N GLU A 41 19.77 -3.04 -15.07
CA GLU A 41 19.02 -1.93 -14.54
C GLU A 41 17.64 -2.39 -14.11
N VAL A 42 17.27 -2.06 -12.89
CA VAL A 42 15.98 -2.40 -12.32
C VAL A 42 15.27 -1.13 -11.94
N GLU A 43 14.07 -0.96 -12.45
CA GLU A 43 13.24 0.18 -12.12
C GLU A 43 12.11 -0.28 -11.21
N ALA A 44 11.96 0.39 -10.09
CA ALA A 44 10.91 0.10 -9.13
C ALA A 44 10.07 1.34 -8.94
N ARG A 45 8.76 1.16 -9.04
CA ARG A 45 7.79 2.22 -8.82
C ARG A 45 6.80 1.75 -7.78
N ASN A 46 6.52 2.62 -6.82
CA ASN A 46 5.58 2.31 -5.76
C ASN A 46 4.58 3.45 -5.63
N LEU A 47 3.33 3.08 -5.57
CA LEU A 47 2.25 4.03 -5.28
C LEU A 47 1.51 3.54 -4.06
N LEU A 48 1.34 4.41 -3.09
CA LEU A 48 0.56 4.12 -1.90
C LEU A 48 -0.48 5.22 -1.74
N LEU A 49 -1.72 4.81 -1.70
CA LEU A 49 -2.84 5.72 -1.50
C LEU A 49 -3.57 5.28 -0.26
N ARG A 50 -3.82 6.20 0.65
CA ARG A 50 -4.51 5.87 1.89
C ARG A 50 -5.56 6.93 2.17
N LEU A 51 -6.78 6.47 2.39
CA LEU A 51 -7.89 7.32 2.74
C LEU A 51 -8.51 6.80 4.02
N SER A 52 -8.72 7.66 4.97
CA SER A 52 -9.51 7.33 6.14
C SER A 52 -10.57 8.41 6.32
N HIS A 53 -11.75 7.97 6.70
CA HIS A 53 -12.88 8.87 6.83
C HIS A 53 -13.80 8.40 7.94
N ASP A 54 -14.12 9.29 8.85
CA ASP A 54 -15.04 8.99 9.94
C ASP A 54 -16.45 9.26 9.44
N LEU A 55 -17.28 8.22 9.39
CA LEU A 55 -18.66 8.35 8.95
C LEU A 55 -19.53 8.91 10.06
N THR A 56 -19.30 8.46 11.28
CA THR A 56 -19.98 8.94 12.47
C THR A 56 -18.95 9.00 13.59
N PRO A 57 -19.30 9.57 14.78
CA PRO A 57 -18.35 9.55 15.88
C PRO A 57 -17.94 8.16 16.35
N VAL A 58 -18.69 7.12 15.96
CA VAL A 58 -18.39 5.76 16.40
C VAL A 58 -18.08 4.83 15.24
N SER A 59 -18.00 5.33 14.02
CA SER A 59 -17.71 4.47 12.87
C SER A 59 -16.82 5.19 11.85
N GLY A 60 -16.00 4.43 11.18
CA GLY A 60 -15.13 4.96 10.16
C GLY A 60 -14.80 3.94 9.11
N VAL A 61 -14.32 4.41 7.98
CA VAL A 61 -13.85 3.56 6.90
C VAL A 61 -12.41 3.96 6.58
N SER A 62 -11.66 3.00 6.12
CA SER A 62 -10.33 3.25 5.61
C SER A 62 -10.17 2.48 4.30
N LEU A 63 -9.49 3.12 3.37
CA LEU A 63 -9.18 2.51 2.09
C LEU A 63 -7.71 2.71 1.84
N SER A 64 -7.01 1.64 1.50
CA SER A 64 -5.62 1.75 1.10
C SER A 64 -5.43 1.01 -0.21
N VAL A 65 -4.68 1.63 -1.09
CA VAL A 65 -4.32 1.07 -2.38
C VAL A 65 -2.83 1.13 -2.49
N SER A 66 -2.20 0.01 -2.77
CA SER A 66 -0.78 -0.02 -3.01
C SER A 66 -0.53 -0.66 -4.38
N TYR A 67 0.39 -0.09 -5.09
CA TYR A 67 0.77 -0.55 -6.41
C TYR A 67 2.29 -0.55 -6.46
N ALA A 68 2.85 -1.67 -6.82
CA ALA A 68 4.29 -1.81 -6.94
C ALA A 68 4.60 -2.42 -8.29
N ASP A 69 5.47 -1.78 -9.02
CA ASP A 69 5.87 -2.22 -10.34
C ASP A 69 7.39 -2.35 -10.34
N LEU A 70 7.88 -3.51 -10.68
CA LEU A 70 9.29 -3.80 -10.75
C LEU A 70 9.62 -4.24 -12.16
N ASN A 71 10.38 -3.43 -12.85
CA ASN A 71 10.78 -3.69 -14.22
C ASN A 71 12.28 -3.89 -14.30
N ASN A 72 12.67 -4.99 -14.92
CA ASN A 72 14.06 -5.18 -15.27
C ASN A 72 14.24 -4.69 -16.69
N LEU A 73 15.00 -3.62 -16.86
CA LEU A 73 15.12 -2.95 -18.14
C LEU A 73 15.92 -3.73 -19.15
N GLN A 74 16.69 -4.68 -18.71
CA GLN A 74 17.49 -5.52 -19.62
C GLN A 74 16.85 -6.85 -19.91
N ASP A 75 16.00 -7.33 -19.02
CA ASP A 75 15.37 -8.63 -19.16
C ASP A 75 13.89 -8.47 -18.92
N SER A 76 13.12 -8.50 -19.97
CA SER A 76 11.68 -8.31 -19.84
C SER A 76 11.00 -9.47 -19.12
N GLY A 77 11.68 -10.58 -18.96
CA GLY A 77 11.11 -11.71 -18.23
C GLY A 77 11.08 -11.52 -16.74
N GLY A 78 11.70 -10.46 -16.21
CA GLY A 78 11.70 -10.21 -14.79
C GLY A 78 10.68 -9.21 -14.30
N ASP A 79 9.79 -8.73 -15.17
CA ASP A 79 8.83 -7.73 -14.78
C ASP A 79 7.78 -8.30 -13.85
N ARG A 80 7.46 -7.55 -12.80
CA ARG A 80 6.44 -7.94 -11.83
C ARG A 80 5.61 -6.74 -11.47
N THR A 81 4.32 -6.94 -11.37
CA THR A 81 3.41 -5.89 -10.93
C THR A 81 2.54 -6.45 -9.82
N ARG A 82 2.50 -5.74 -8.70
CA ARG A 82 1.70 -6.12 -7.56
C ARG A 82 0.73 -4.99 -7.25
N SER A 83 -0.54 -5.33 -7.19
CA SER A 83 -1.59 -4.39 -6.82
C SER A 83 -2.32 -4.94 -5.61
N GLN A 84 -2.58 -4.08 -4.65
CA GLN A 84 -3.28 -4.48 -3.45
C GLN A 84 -4.26 -3.37 -3.07
N ILE A 85 -5.50 -3.76 -2.84
CA ILE A 85 -6.54 -2.86 -2.38
C ILE A 85 -7.08 -3.42 -1.08
N ARG A 86 -7.16 -2.58 -0.07
CA ARG A 86 -7.71 -2.97 1.22
C ARG A 86 -8.72 -1.93 1.65
N ALA A 87 -9.92 -2.37 1.95
CA ALA A 87 -10.99 -1.55 2.48
C ALA A 87 -11.37 -2.11 3.84
N ALA A 88 -11.51 -1.23 4.82
CA ALA A 88 -11.86 -1.64 6.16
C ALA A 88 -12.90 -0.70 6.72
N TYR A 89 -13.79 -1.25 7.52
CA TYR A 89 -14.85 -0.52 8.21
C TYR A 89 -14.77 -0.87 9.68
N SER A 90 -14.86 0.12 10.53
CA SER A 90 -14.88 -0.09 11.96
C SER A 90 -16.07 0.61 12.57
N HIS A 91 -16.63 0.00 13.60
CA HIS A 91 -17.81 0.53 14.28
C HIS A 91 -17.72 0.19 15.76
N ASP A 92 -17.82 1.20 16.59
CA ASP A 92 -17.86 1.00 18.03
C ASP A 92 -19.29 0.69 18.43
N LEU A 93 -19.52 -0.55 18.85
CA LEU A 93 -20.85 -0.99 19.27
C LEU A 93 -21.19 -0.42 20.63
N THR A 94 -20.23 -0.42 21.54
CA THR A 94 -20.35 0.19 22.86
C THR A 94 -18.98 0.76 23.22
N GLN A 95 -18.87 1.30 24.43
CA GLN A 95 -17.57 1.80 24.89
C GLN A 95 -16.50 0.72 24.94
N ASP A 96 -16.92 -0.54 25.12
CA ASP A 96 -15.98 -1.63 25.29
C ASP A 96 -15.86 -2.56 24.09
N TRP A 97 -16.76 -2.46 23.13
CA TRP A 97 -16.79 -3.37 22.01
C TRP A 97 -16.61 -2.64 20.69
N GLU A 98 -15.73 -3.16 19.88
CA GLU A 98 -15.50 -2.63 18.54
C GLU A 98 -15.65 -3.75 17.53
N LEU A 99 -16.39 -3.48 16.47
CA LEU A 99 -16.54 -4.38 15.35
C LEU A 99 -15.78 -3.80 14.17
N SER A 100 -14.94 -4.58 13.55
CA SER A 100 -14.26 -4.16 12.34
C SER A 100 -14.29 -5.27 11.32
N GLY A 101 -14.37 -4.88 10.08
CA GLY A 101 -14.37 -5.82 9.00
C GLY A 101 -13.78 -5.19 7.77
N GLY A 102 -13.36 -6.00 6.84
CA GLY A 102 -12.76 -5.47 5.65
C GLY A 102 -12.60 -6.48 4.57
N TYR A 103 -12.12 -5.99 3.45
CA TYR A 103 -11.89 -6.75 2.25
C TYR A 103 -10.51 -6.40 1.72
N GLU A 104 -9.77 -7.41 1.34
CA GLU A 104 -8.45 -7.22 0.75
C GLU A 104 -8.37 -7.98 -0.55
N TYR A 105 -7.88 -7.30 -1.58
CA TYR A 105 -7.69 -7.89 -2.89
C TYR A 105 -6.24 -7.67 -3.28
N THR A 106 -5.57 -8.74 -3.68
CA THR A 106 -4.19 -8.70 -4.13
C THR A 106 -4.08 -9.33 -5.50
N GLN A 107 -3.42 -8.63 -6.40
CA GLN A 107 -3.16 -9.14 -7.74
C GLN A 107 -1.66 -9.05 -7.99
N LEU A 108 -1.09 -10.16 -8.43
CA LEU A 108 0.32 -10.23 -8.77
C LEU A 108 0.44 -10.67 -10.22
N GLU A 109 1.03 -9.81 -11.03
CA GLU A 109 1.24 -10.11 -12.44
C GLU A 109 2.71 -10.42 -12.66
N ARG A 110 2.96 -11.52 -13.33
CA ARG A 110 4.29 -11.95 -13.70
C ARG A 110 4.26 -12.40 -15.16
N PRO A 111 5.41 -12.45 -15.84
CA PRO A 111 5.43 -12.96 -17.20
C PRO A 111 4.89 -14.39 -17.32
N SER A 112 4.99 -15.16 -16.25
CA SER A 112 4.50 -16.53 -16.25
C SER A 112 3.01 -16.64 -15.99
N GLY A 113 2.36 -15.56 -15.54
CA GLY A 113 0.94 -15.61 -15.28
C GLY A 113 0.53 -14.59 -14.24
N THR A 114 -0.76 -14.57 -13.96
CA THR A 114 -1.36 -13.64 -13.02
C THR A 114 -1.95 -14.42 -11.86
N ALA A 115 -1.63 -14.00 -10.64
CA ALA A 115 -2.19 -14.56 -9.42
C ALA A 115 -3.09 -13.53 -8.76
N LYS A 116 -4.25 -13.97 -8.32
CA LYS A 116 -5.22 -13.10 -7.66
C LYS A 116 -5.66 -13.73 -6.36
N GLU A 117 -5.76 -12.92 -5.32
CA GLU A 117 -6.21 -13.37 -4.01
C GLU A 117 -7.22 -12.40 -3.45
N ASN A 118 -8.26 -12.95 -2.85
CA ASN A 118 -9.28 -12.19 -2.14
C ASN A 118 -9.32 -12.66 -0.70
N ALA A 119 -9.47 -11.72 0.22
CA ALA A 119 -9.63 -12.06 1.63
C ALA A 119 -10.67 -11.14 2.24
N VAL A 120 -11.53 -11.71 3.06
CA VAL A 120 -12.50 -10.97 3.85
C VAL A 120 -12.18 -11.25 5.31
N PHE A 121 -12.16 -10.22 6.12
CA PHE A 121 -11.87 -10.40 7.53
C PHE A 121 -12.92 -9.70 8.38
N LEU A 122 -13.16 -10.27 9.53
CA LEU A 122 -14.09 -9.72 10.50
C LEU A 122 -13.45 -9.89 11.88
N THR A 123 -13.40 -8.79 12.62
CA THR A 123 -12.78 -8.80 13.93
C THR A 123 -13.70 -8.15 14.92
N ILE A 124 -13.87 -8.78 16.07
CA ILE A 124 -14.59 -8.20 17.19
C ILE A 124 -13.60 -8.10 18.32
N GLN A 125 -13.44 -6.90 18.87
CA GLN A 125 -12.52 -6.66 19.96
C GLN A 125 -13.27 -6.11 21.15
N ARG A 126 -12.86 -6.54 22.31
CA ARG A 126 -13.39 -6.03 23.54
C ARG A 126 -12.25 -5.47 24.38
N GLN A 127 -12.43 -4.26 24.88
CA GLN A 127 -11.46 -3.64 25.77
C GLN A 127 -11.92 -3.84 27.20
N PHE A 128 -10.99 -4.29 28.04
CA PHE A 128 -11.25 -4.45 29.45
C PHE A 128 -10.58 -3.31 30.18
N HIS A 129 -11.36 -2.54 30.91
CA HIS A 129 -10.83 -1.50 31.76
C HIS A 129 -10.76 -2.03 33.18
N PHE A 130 -9.54 -2.22 33.66
CA PHE A 130 -9.33 -2.67 35.00
C PHE A 130 -9.19 -1.47 35.87
N ARG A 131 -10.06 -1.34 36.81
CA ARG A 131 -9.89 -0.33 37.86
C ARG A 131 -9.74 -1.03 39.18
N PRO A 132 -8.59 -0.90 39.79
CA PRO A 132 -8.40 -1.47 41.13
C PRO A 132 -9.21 -0.73 42.19
#